data_c9c6d0c02946bbffe518300a65e6a0d3
#
_entry.id   c9c6d0c02946bbffe518300a65e6a0d3
#
_cell.length_a   1.000
_cell.length_b   1.000
_cell.length_c   1.000
_cell.angle_alpha   90.00
_cell.angle_beta   90.00
_cell.angle_gamma   90.00
#
_symmetry.space_group_name_H-M   'P 1'
#
loop_
_entity.id
_entity.type
_entity.pdbx_description
1 polymer ?
#
loop_
_entity_poly.entity_id
_entity_poly.type
_entity_poly.pdbx_seq_one_letter_code
_entity_poly.pdbx_strand_id
1 'polypeptide(L)'
;MWFRQDLRITDNPALNEACKKGEVLPIYIHDNHNNGEKKIGSASKWWLHQSLNSLNKSLDGKLITVAGNPLEILPQIISKFEVQQVNWNRNYEPWQINRDKIIKSNLEKLGVNILTFNGSLLWEPWTILNQSGLPYKVFTPFYRKGCLNADSPRTPIQKPNEMKFTNLKDVNQGIDSLKLMPKVNWHGSMEKSWKPGEGGASKNLNSFLKDHVQNYKVGRDFPGAKGTSRLSPHLHFGEISPNQAWHAALSNQNI
;
A
#
# COMPACT_ATOMS: atom_id res chain seq x y z
N MET A 1 -13.41 -3.95 -1.14
CA MET A 1 -11.95 -3.68 -1.28
C MET A 1 -11.30 -3.62 0.09
N TRP A 2 -10.36 -4.52 0.39
CA TRP A 2 -9.62 -4.54 1.64
C TRP A 2 -8.26 -3.87 1.47
N PHE A 3 -8.14 -2.63 1.98
CA PHE A 3 -6.89 -1.87 2.01
C PHE A 3 -5.96 -2.33 3.13
N ARG A 4 -4.64 -2.31 2.87
CA ARG A 4 -3.60 -2.69 3.84
C ARG A 4 -2.39 -1.74 3.75
N GLN A 5 -1.26 -2.17 3.12
CA GLN A 5 -0.09 -1.34 2.81
C GLN A 5 -0.16 -0.83 1.36
N ASP A 6 -1.31 -0.34 0.97
CA ASP A 6 -1.65 0.16 -0.37
C ASP A 6 -2.61 1.35 -0.27
N LEU A 7 -2.31 2.28 0.65
CA LEU A 7 -3.18 3.39 1.07
C LEU A 7 -3.22 4.50 0.02
N ARG A 8 -3.70 4.14 -1.19
CA ARG A 8 -3.86 5.02 -2.34
C ARG A 8 -5.01 4.58 -3.23
N ILE A 9 -5.51 5.52 -4.05
CA ILE A 9 -6.51 5.24 -5.09
C ILE A 9 -5.89 5.14 -6.49
N THR A 10 -4.76 5.85 -6.74
CA THR A 10 -4.04 5.80 -8.02
C THR A 10 -3.12 4.58 -8.05
N ASP A 11 -3.03 3.92 -9.18
CA ASP A 11 -2.25 2.70 -9.36
C ASP A 11 -2.54 1.60 -8.32
N ASN A 12 -3.83 1.42 -8.01
CA ASN A 12 -4.31 0.38 -7.11
C ASN A 12 -5.11 -0.67 -7.90
N PRO A 13 -4.48 -1.78 -8.34
CA PRO A 13 -5.13 -2.79 -9.17
C PRO A 13 -6.36 -3.42 -8.51
N ALA A 14 -6.28 -3.68 -7.19
CA ALA A 14 -7.39 -4.28 -6.45
C ALA A 14 -8.62 -3.36 -6.38
N LEU A 15 -8.39 -2.06 -6.14
CA LEU A 15 -9.45 -1.05 -6.15
C LEU A 15 -10.05 -0.89 -7.56
N ASN A 16 -9.18 -0.79 -8.57
CA ASN A 16 -9.62 -0.62 -9.95
C ASN A 16 -10.53 -1.77 -10.38
N GLU A 17 -10.17 -3.01 -10.07
CA GLU A 17 -11.01 -4.18 -10.38
C GLU A 17 -12.31 -4.19 -9.56
N ALA A 18 -12.27 -3.79 -8.29
CA ALA A 18 -13.49 -3.68 -7.48
C ALA A 18 -14.49 -2.68 -8.10
N CYS A 19 -14.03 -1.51 -8.51
CA CYS A 19 -14.87 -0.47 -9.11
C CYS A 19 -15.51 -0.88 -10.45
N LYS A 20 -14.87 -1.79 -11.21
CA LYS A 20 -15.44 -2.32 -12.46
C LYS A 20 -16.64 -3.25 -12.22
N LYS A 21 -16.73 -3.87 -11.05
CA LYS A 21 -17.75 -4.89 -10.74
C LYS A 21 -19.02 -4.33 -10.10
N GLY A 22 -18.97 -3.13 -9.54
CA GLY A 22 -20.14 -2.52 -8.93
C GLY A 22 -19.82 -1.60 -7.75
N GLU A 23 -20.71 -1.59 -6.76
CA GLU A 23 -20.49 -0.82 -5.54
C GLU A 23 -19.36 -1.40 -4.70
N VAL A 24 -18.53 -0.50 -4.18
CA VAL A 24 -17.35 -0.86 -3.39
C VAL A 24 -17.57 -0.51 -1.92
N LEU A 25 -17.23 -1.47 -1.08
CA LEU A 25 -17.09 -1.30 0.36
C LEU A 25 -15.58 -1.20 0.65
N PRO A 26 -15.01 0.02 0.82
CA PRO A 26 -13.60 0.18 1.15
C PRO A 26 -13.39 -0.03 2.64
N ILE A 27 -12.58 -1.02 3.01
CA ILE A 27 -12.31 -1.36 4.41
C ILE A 27 -10.82 -1.40 4.69
N TYR A 28 -10.42 -0.86 5.85
CA TYR A 28 -9.13 -1.03 6.48
C TYR A 28 -9.32 -1.73 7.85
N ILE A 29 -8.63 -2.83 8.07
CA ILE A 29 -8.64 -3.56 9.33
C ILE A 29 -7.28 -3.36 10.00
N HIS A 30 -7.27 -2.72 11.18
CA HIS A 30 -6.09 -2.61 12.02
C HIS A 30 -5.89 -3.91 12.80
N ASP A 31 -5.05 -4.80 12.24
CA ASP A 31 -4.75 -6.11 12.82
C ASP A 31 -3.80 -5.96 14.03
N ASN A 32 -4.36 -6.00 15.22
CA ASN A 32 -3.61 -5.93 16.47
C ASN A 32 -3.17 -7.30 17.00
N HIS A 33 -3.68 -8.39 16.44
CA HIS A 33 -3.53 -9.73 16.98
C HIS A 33 -2.38 -10.52 16.36
N ASN A 34 -2.10 -10.27 15.08
CA ASN A 34 -1.14 -11.07 14.31
C ASN A 34 0.13 -10.29 13.92
N ASN A 35 0.47 -9.25 14.66
CA ASN A 35 1.64 -8.42 14.35
C ASN A 35 2.99 -9.14 14.58
N GLY A 36 2.98 -10.47 14.76
CA GLY A 36 4.16 -11.24 15.08
C GLY A 36 4.86 -10.66 16.33
N GLU A 37 6.18 -10.76 16.37
CA GLU A 37 6.98 -10.18 17.46
C GLU A 37 7.18 -8.66 17.33
N LYS A 38 6.81 -8.06 16.20
CA LYS A 38 7.07 -6.63 15.88
C LYS A 38 5.79 -5.80 15.85
N LYS A 39 5.45 -5.23 16.99
CA LYS A 39 4.37 -4.23 17.06
C LYS A 39 4.77 -2.96 16.31
N ILE A 40 3.82 -2.36 15.57
CA ILE A 40 4.00 -1.07 14.91
C ILE A 40 4.41 0.01 15.93
N GLY A 41 5.51 0.72 15.64
CA GLY A 41 6.05 1.79 16.51
C GLY A 41 5.20 3.07 16.48
N SER A 42 5.42 3.96 17.45
CA SER A 42 4.60 5.17 17.60
C SER A 42 4.69 6.13 16.41
N ALA A 43 5.86 6.29 15.80
CA ALA A 43 6.02 7.11 14.60
C ALA A 43 5.25 6.53 13.40
N SER A 44 5.30 5.20 13.21
CA SER A 44 4.54 4.52 12.16
C SER A 44 3.03 4.55 12.43
N LYS A 45 2.59 4.52 13.70
CA LYS A 45 1.17 4.71 14.06
C LYS A 45 0.68 6.10 13.71
N TRP A 46 1.47 7.13 14.04
CA TRP A 46 1.16 8.51 13.65
C TRP A 46 1.05 8.64 12.12
N TRP A 47 2.03 8.08 11.39
CA TRP A 47 2.00 8.10 9.92
C TRP A 47 0.75 7.40 9.39
N LEU A 48 0.46 6.19 9.86
CA LEU A 48 -0.71 5.42 9.48
C LEU A 48 -2.02 6.19 9.71
N HIS A 49 -2.15 6.88 10.85
CA HIS A 49 -3.31 7.72 11.13
C HIS A 49 -3.51 8.80 10.05
N GLN A 50 -2.44 9.52 9.73
CA GLN A 50 -2.48 10.57 8.70
C GLN A 50 -2.75 10.00 7.31
N SER A 51 -2.15 8.86 6.99
CA SER A 51 -2.33 8.16 5.73
C SER A 51 -3.78 7.69 5.54
N LEU A 52 -4.39 7.11 6.59
CA LEU A 52 -5.80 6.70 6.57
C LEU A 52 -6.74 7.91 6.43
N ASN A 53 -6.45 9.03 7.07
CA ASN A 53 -7.23 10.26 6.87
C ASN A 53 -7.13 10.77 5.42
N SER A 54 -5.93 10.74 4.83
CA SER A 54 -5.72 11.11 3.44
C SER A 54 -6.50 10.18 2.50
N LEU A 55 -6.42 8.86 2.71
CA LEU A 55 -7.16 7.87 1.93
C LEU A 55 -8.68 8.05 2.08
N ASN A 56 -9.16 8.24 3.31
CA ASN A 56 -10.58 8.45 3.57
C ASN A 56 -11.12 9.69 2.83
N LYS A 57 -10.34 10.77 2.79
CA LYS A 57 -10.68 11.96 2.00
C LYS A 57 -10.77 11.63 0.50
N SER A 58 -9.85 10.83 -0.03
CA SER A 58 -9.85 10.40 -1.44
C SER A 58 -10.99 9.45 -1.78
N LEU A 59 -11.59 8.80 -0.77
CA LEU A 59 -12.75 7.91 -0.85
C LEU A 59 -14.05 8.60 -0.39
N ASP A 60 -14.13 9.92 -0.45
CA ASP A 60 -15.30 10.73 -0.08
C ASP A 60 -15.86 10.44 1.33
N GLY A 61 -14.97 10.12 2.27
CA GLY A 61 -15.33 9.78 3.64
C GLY A 61 -15.94 8.38 3.82
N LYS A 62 -15.81 7.50 2.84
CA LYS A 62 -16.45 6.18 2.83
C LYS A 62 -15.56 5.04 3.32
N LEU A 63 -14.31 5.32 3.73
CA LEU A 63 -13.41 4.30 4.27
C LEU A 63 -13.94 3.76 5.60
N ILE A 64 -14.21 2.47 5.65
CA ILE A 64 -14.52 1.78 6.91
C ILE A 64 -13.22 1.42 7.60
N THR A 65 -13.11 1.74 8.89
CA THR A 65 -11.96 1.38 9.71
C THR A 65 -12.43 0.59 10.92
N VAL A 66 -11.80 -0.57 11.14
CA VAL A 66 -12.10 -1.49 12.24
C VAL A 66 -10.79 -2.00 12.83
N ALA A 67 -10.73 -2.18 14.14
CA ALA A 67 -9.63 -2.87 14.82
C ALA A 67 -10.01 -4.32 15.14
N GLY A 68 -9.11 -5.27 14.90
CA GLY A 68 -9.30 -6.67 15.27
C GLY A 68 -8.70 -7.66 14.28
N ASN A 69 -9.08 -8.92 14.43
CA ASN A 69 -8.57 -10.03 13.63
C ASN A 69 -9.29 -10.08 12.25
N PRO A 70 -8.58 -9.94 11.12
CA PRO A 70 -9.19 -10.04 9.80
C PRO A 70 -9.89 -11.38 9.53
N LEU A 71 -9.45 -12.48 10.16
CA LEU A 71 -10.07 -13.79 10.04
C LEU A 71 -11.50 -13.83 10.59
N GLU A 72 -11.82 -12.95 11.52
CA GLU A 72 -13.14 -12.86 12.16
C GLU A 72 -13.97 -11.72 11.51
N ILE A 73 -13.34 -10.60 11.25
CA ILE A 73 -14.02 -9.39 10.77
C ILE A 73 -14.51 -9.56 9.33
N LEU A 74 -13.67 -10.11 8.42
CA LEU A 74 -14.06 -10.23 7.02
C LEU A 74 -15.30 -11.11 6.81
N PRO A 75 -15.42 -12.31 7.41
CA PRO A 75 -16.64 -13.11 7.29
C PRO A 75 -17.90 -12.39 7.81
N GLN A 76 -17.79 -11.64 8.93
CA GLN A 76 -18.91 -10.87 9.49
C GLN A 76 -19.38 -9.76 8.53
N ILE A 77 -18.44 -9.00 7.97
CA ILE A 77 -18.71 -7.95 6.98
C ILE A 77 -19.32 -8.54 5.72
N ILE A 78 -18.77 -9.64 5.22
CA ILE A 78 -19.26 -10.34 4.02
C ILE A 78 -20.71 -10.78 4.21
N SER A 79 -21.02 -11.44 5.32
CA SER A 79 -22.38 -11.90 5.63
C SER A 79 -23.35 -10.73 5.82
N LYS A 80 -22.94 -9.68 6.53
CA LYS A 80 -23.81 -8.52 6.83
C LYS A 80 -24.19 -7.73 5.58
N PHE A 81 -23.28 -7.63 4.59
CA PHE A 81 -23.46 -6.80 3.39
C PHE A 81 -23.58 -7.61 2.11
N GLU A 82 -23.76 -8.92 2.21
CA GLU A 82 -23.91 -9.83 1.08
C GLU A 82 -22.83 -9.64 0.02
N VAL A 83 -21.55 -9.51 0.47
CA VAL A 83 -20.41 -9.24 -0.40
C VAL A 83 -20.12 -10.45 -1.28
N GLN A 84 -20.16 -10.29 -2.60
CA GLN A 84 -19.92 -11.34 -3.57
C GLN A 84 -18.43 -11.50 -3.93
N GLN A 85 -17.64 -10.42 -3.78
CA GLN A 85 -16.22 -10.43 -4.15
C GLN A 85 -15.39 -9.62 -3.18
N VAL A 86 -14.22 -10.14 -2.79
CA VAL A 86 -13.22 -9.42 -2.00
C VAL A 86 -11.92 -9.29 -2.78
N ASN A 87 -11.44 -8.06 -2.93
CA ASN A 87 -10.20 -7.74 -3.62
C ASN A 87 -9.18 -7.17 -2.65
N TRP A 88 -7.90 -7.57 -2.83
CA TRP A 88 -6.78 -6.93 -2.15
C TRP A 88 -5.47 -7.01 -2.94
N ASN A 89 -4.53 -6.11 -2.66
CA ASN A 89 -3.16 -6.22 -3.15
C ASN A 89 -2.33 -7.11 -2.21
N ARG A 90 -1.53 -8.02 -2.76
CA ARG A 90 -0.73 -8.97 -1.98
C ARG A 90 0.30 -8.27 -1.12
N ASN A 91 0.48 -8.77 0.09
CA ASN A 91 1.62 -8.49 0.96
C ASN A 91 2.56 -9.70 0.93
N TYR A 92 3.86 -9.46 1.10
CA TYR A 92 4.88 -10.48 0.84
C TYR A 92 5.68 -10.89 2.09
N GLU A 93 5.34 -10.38 3.27
CA GLU A 93 5.88 -10.86 4.53
C GLU A 93 5.35 -12.27 4.85
N PRO A 94 6.19 -13.22 5.32
CA PRO A 94 5.78 -14.61 5.51
C PRO A 94 4.51 -14.80 6.35
N TRP A 95 4.39 -14.05 7.45
CA TRP A 95 3.23 -14.13 8.32
C TRP A 95 1.94 -13.62 7.62
N GLN A 96 2.06 -12.58 6.80
CA GLN A 96 0.93 -12.04 6.03
C GLN A 96 0.51 -13.01 4.93
N ILE A 97 1.47 -13.63 4.23
CA ILE A 97 1.20 -14.66 3.23
C ILE A 97 0.41 -15.82 3.87
N ASN A 98 0.85 -16.31 5.04
CA ASN A 98 0.18 -17.40 5.73
C ASN A 98 -1.24 -17.03 6.18
N ARG A 99 -1.41 -15.86 6.79
CA ARG A 99 -2.72 -15.31 7.16
C ARG A 99 -3.64 -15.20 5.95
N ASP A 100 -3.15 -14.59 4.88
CA ASP A 100 -3.94 -14.32 3.68
C ASP A 100 -4.36 -15.61 2.95
N LYS A 101 -3.53 -16.67 2.98
CA LYS A 101 -3.91 -18.01 2.49
C LYS A 101 -5.10 -18.58 3.28
N ILE A 102 -5.07 -18.47 4.61
CA ILE A 102 -6.16 -18.95 5.47
C ILE A 102 -7.44 -18.15 5.20
N ILE A 103 -7.33 -16.81 5.15
CA ILE A 103 -8.47 -15.93 4.85
C ILE A 103 -9.08 -16.31 3.50
N LYS A 104 -8.26 -16.41 2.45
CA LYS A 104 -8.71 -16.77 1.11
C LYS A 104 -9.48 -18.09 1.11
N SER A 105 -8.88 -19.14 1.66
CA SER A 105 -9.53 -20.47 1.72
C SER A 105 -10.86 -20.44 2.50
N ASN A 106 -10.93 -19.70 3.60
CA ASN A 106 -12.16 -19.62 4.40
C ASN A 106 -13.28 -18.86 3.66
N LEU A 107 -12.94 -17.76 2.99
CA LEU A 107 -13.92 -16.96 2.25
C LEU A 107 -14.41 -17.65 0.97
N GLU A 108 -13.53 -18.38 0.27
CA GLU A 108 -13.92 -19.19 -0.89
C GLU A 108 -14.91 -20.30 -0.51
N LYS A 109 -14.77 -20.91 0.67
CA LYS A 109 -15.75 -21.89 1.20
C LYS A 109 -17.12 -21.28 1.49
N LEU A 110 -17.18 -19.95 1.72
CA LEU A 110 -18.42 -19.20 1.86
C LEU A 110 -19.03 -18.76 0.51
N GLY A 111 -18.45 -19.19 -0.61
CA GLY A 111 -18.92 -18.83 -1.95
C GLY A 111 -18.48 -17.43 -2.42
N VAL A 112 -17.53 -16.79 -1.73
CA VAL A 112 -17.07 -15.44 -2.07
C VAL A 112 -15.93 -15.52 -3.09
N ASN A 113 -16.02 -14.74 -4.15
CA ASN A 113 -14.94 -14.62 -5.13
C ASN A 113 -13.76 -13.81 -4.56
N ILE A 114 -12.54 -14.34 -4.65
CA ILE A 114 -11.35 -13.69 -4.10
C ILE A 114 -10.36 -13.39 -5.22
N LEU A 115 -10.06 -12.09 -5.40
CA LEU A 115 -9.06 -11.64 -6.37
C LEU A 115 -7.91 -10.92 -5.66
N THR A 116 -6.69 -11.30 -6.02
CA THR A 116 -5.47 -10.71 -5.44
C THR A 116 -4.54 -10.18 -6.53
N PHE A 117 -3.89 -9.06 -6.26
CA PHE A 117 -3.11 -8.32 -7.25
C PHE A 117 -1.72 -7.96 -6.73
N ASN A 118 -0.78 -7.71 -7.65
CA ASN A 118 0.48 -7.05 -7.31
C ASN A 118 0.28 -5.53 -7.33
N GLY A 119 0.19 -4.94 -6.16
CA GLY A 119 0.13 -3.48 -5.98
C GLY A 119 1.37 -2.88 -5.32
N SER A 120 2.38 -3.70 -4.96
CA SER A 120 3.45 -3.29 -4.05
C SER A 120 4.87 -3.58 -4.55
N LEU A 121 5.03 -4.37 -5.62
CA LEU A 121 6.34 -4.74 -6.15
C LEU A 121 6.44 -4.44 -7.65
N LEU A 122 7.64 -4.11 -8.13
CA LEU A 122 7.94 -4.04 -9.56
C LEU A 122 7.84 -5.42 -10.20
N TRP A 123 8.45 -6.42 -9.58
CA TRP A 123 8.39 -7.83 -9.97
C TRP A 123 8.04 -8.67 -8.75
N GLU A 124 7.22 -9.68 -8.94
CA GLU A 124 6.90 -10.62 -7.86
C GLU A 124 8.06 -11.61 -7.61
N PRO A 125 8.24 -12.10 -6.38
CA PRO A 125 9.42 -12.92 -6.02
C PRO A 125 9.59 -14.18 -6.88
N TRP A 126 8.50 -14.73 -7.42
CA TRP A 126 8.51 -15.93 -8.26
C TRP A 126 8.74 -15.64 -9.75
N THR A 127 8.80 -14.37 -10.16
CA THR A 127 9.06 -13.99 -11.57
C THR A 127 10.55 -13.76 -11.85
N ILE A 128 11.36 -13.46 -10.82
CA ILE A 128 12.79 -13.20 -10.95
C ILE A 128 13.60 -14.33 -10.30
N LEU A 129 13.89 -15.33 -11.11
CA LEU A 129 14.61 -16.53 -10.68
C LEU A 129 15.95 -16.65 -11.42
N ASN A 130 16.92 -17.36 -10.81
CA ASN A 130 18.18 -17.69 -11.45
C ASN A 130 18.00 -18.85 -12.46
N GLN A 131 19.08 -19.21 -13.15
CA GLN A 131 19.05 -20.30 -14.15
C GLN A 131 18.61 -21.66 -13.61
N SER A 132 18.74 -21.89 -12.30
CA SER A 132 18.27 -23.11 -11.63
C SER A 132 16.83 -23.02 -11.11
N GLY A 133 16.08 -21.97 -11.47
CA GLY A 133 14.70 -21.76 -10.99
C GLY A 133 14.60 -21.35 -9.52
N LEU A 134 15.69 -20.92 -8.89
CA LEU A 134 15.73 -20.52 -7.48
C LEU A 134 15.90 -18.98 -7.35
N PRO A 135 15.49 -18.39 -6.20
CA PRO A 135 15.77 -17.00 -5.91
C PRO A 135 17.26 -16.67 -5.92
N TYR A 136 17.61 -15.49 -6.39
CA TYR A 136 18.97 -14.98 -6.27
C TYR A 136 19.32 -14.69 -4.80
N LYS A 137 20.52 -15.04 -4.38
CA LYS A 137 21.03 -14.79 -3.01
C LYS A 137 21.84 -13.50 -2.89
N VAL A 138 22.26 -12.91 -4.01
CA VAL A 138 23.14 -11.72 -4.06
C VAL A 138 22.50 -10.65 -4.93
N PHE A 139 22.53 -9.39 -4.45
CA PHE A 139 21.84 -8.27 -5.10
C PHE A 139 22.33 -8.01 -6.53
N THR A 140 23.63 -7.96 -6.80
CA THR A 140 24.15 -7.60 -8.12
C THR A 140 23.70 -8.56 -9.23
N PRO A 141 23.81 -9.90 -9.08
CA PRO A 141 23.23 -10.83 -10.05
C PRO A 141 21.70 -10.74 -10.13
N PHE A 142 21.00 -10.57 -9.00
CA PHE A 142 19.55 -10.37 -8.99
C PHE A 142 19.16 -9.17 -9.86
N TYR A 143 19.78 -8.02 -9.65
CA TYR A 143 19.46 -6.82 -10.40
C TYR A 143 19.89 -6.92 -11.87
N ARG A 144 21.18 -7.21 -12.13
CA ARG A 144 21.74 -7.16 -13.50
C ARG A 144 21.29 -8.31 -14.39
N LYS A 145 21.19 -9.55 -13.86
CA LYS A 145 20.83 -10.74 -14.65
C LYS A 145 19.33 -11.08 -14.52
N GLY A 146 18.72 -10.77 -13.39
CA GLY A 146 17.31 -10.98 -13.16
C GLY A 146 16.47 -9.78 -13.61
N CYS A 147 16.45 -8.70 -12.83
CA CYS A 147 15.54 -7.58 -13.05
C CYS A 147 15.72 -6.86 -14.39
N LEU A 148 16.95 -6.57 -14.80
CA LEU A 148 17.20 -5.84 -16.07
C LEU A 148 16.91 -6.67 -17.33
N ASN A 149 16.84 -7.99 -17.23
CA ASN A 149 16.50 -8.88 -18.34
C ASN A 149 15.05 -9.39 -18.29
N ALA A 150 14.30 -9.02 -17.24
CA ALA A 150 12.88 -9.36 -17.13
C ALA A 150 12.03 -8.39 -17.93
N ASP A 151 10.77 -8.77 -18.16
CA ASP A 151 9.77 -7.86 -18.72
C ASP A 151 9.69 -6.57 -17.90
N SER A 152 9.48 -5.46 -18.58
CA SER A 152 9.35 -4.17 -17.93
C SER A 152 8.23 -4.20 -16.87
N PRO A 153 8.41 -3.52 -15.72
CA PRO A 153 7.33 -3.35 -14.76
C PRO A 153 6.08 -2.79 -15.43
N ARG A 154 4.91 -3.28 -15.00
CA ARG A 154 3.64 -2.84 -15.58
C ARG A 154 3.48 -1.32 -15.49
N THR A 155 2.85 -0.75 -16.49
CA THR A 155 2.47 0.67 -16.48
C THR A 155 1.51 0.98 -15.33
N PRO A 156 1.68 2.13 -14.64
CA PRO A 156 0.76 2.57 -13.61
C PRO A 156 -0.67 2.73 -14.13
N ILE A 157 -1.64 2.27 -13.35
CA ILE A 157 -3.07 2.37 -13.68
C ILE A 157 -3.60 3.70 -13.15
N GLN A 158 -4.39 4.39 -13.93
CA GLN A 158 -5.09 5.60 -13.48
C GLN A 158 -6.09 5.26 -12.36
N LYS A 159 -6.40 6.24 -11.52
CA LYS A 159 -7.49 6.08 -10.55
C LYS A 159 -8.79 5.71 -11.28
N PRO A 160 -9.68 4.94 -10.66
CA PRO A 160 -10.99 4.65 -11.25
C PRO A 160 -11.73 5.95 -11.62
N ASN A 161 -12.33 5.99 -12.80
CA ASN A 161 -13.10 7.16 -13.26
C ASN A 161 -14.35 7.37 -12.41
N GLU A 162 -14.97 6.29 -11.97
CA GLU A 162 -16.16 6.28 -11.13
C GLU A 162 -15.93 5.31 -9.97
N MET A 163 -16.27 5.75 -8.76
CA MET A 163 -16.26 4.96 -7.55
C MET A 163 -17.63 5.08 -6.88
N LYS A 164 -18.41 3.99 -6.96
CA LYS A 164 -19.68 3.89 -6.24
C LYS A 164 -19.45 3.20 -4.92
N PHE A 165 -19.82 3.85 -3.84
CA PHE A 165 -19.60 3.31 -2.50
C PHE A 165 -20.89 2.91 -1.83
N THR A 166 -20.88 1.72 -1.22
CA THR A 166 -21.98 1.27 -0.36
C THR A 166 -22.10 2.17 0.87
N ASN A 167 -23.33 2.51 1.27
CA ASN A 167 -23.55 3.34 2.45
C ASN A 167 -23.54 2.48 3.73
N LEU A 168 -22.59 2.75 4.64
CA LEU A 168 -22.27 1.88 5.77
C LEU A 168 -22.13 2.65 7.08
N LYS A 169 -23.11 3.48 7.43
CA LYS A 169 -23.06 4.29 8.65
C LYS A 169 -22.90 3.46 9.95
N ASP A 170 -23.42 2.23 9.97
CA ASP A 170 -23.54 1.43 11.22
C ASP A 170 -22.34 0.55 11.56
N VAL A 171 -21.29 0.53 10.74
CA VAL A 171 -20.12 -0.36 10.94
C VAL A 171 -18.81 0.40 11.08
N ASN A 172 -18.77 1.66 10.66
CA ASN A 172 -17.55 2.44 10.70
C ASN A 172 -17.26 2.94 12.12
N GLN A 173 -16.22 2.39 12.74
CA GLN A 173 -15.75 2.84 14.05
C GLN A 173 -15.00 4.18 13.99
N GLY A 174 -14.64 4.64 12.78
CA GLY A 174 -13.85 5.84 12.56
C GLY A 174 -12.35 5.63 12.83
N ILE A 175 -11.51 6.46 12.18
CA ILE A 175 -10.04 6.33 12.26
C ILE A 175 -9.53 6.56 13.69
N ASP A 176 -10.16 7.45 14.44
CA ASP A 176 -9.74 7.78 15.82
C ASP A 176 -9.94 6.61 16.79
N SER A 177 -10.92 5.73 16.52
CA SER A 177 -11.16 4.52 17.33
C SER A 177 -9.99 3.54 17.28
N LEU A 178 -9.15 3.60 16.25
CA LEU A 178 -7.95 2.77 16.11
C LEU A 178 -6.84 3.15 17.11
N LYS A 179 -6.97 4.28 17.82
CA LYS A 179 -6.04 4.77 18.85
C LYS A 179 -4.59 4.82 18.36
N LEU A 180 -4.39 5.27 17.12
CA LEU A 180 -3.08 5.34 16.47
C LEU A 180 -2.28 6.57 16.92
N MET A 181 -2.97 7.65 17.30
CA MET A 181 -2.32 8.88 17.74
C MET A 181 -1.67 8.72 19.13
N PRO A 182 -0.47 9.27 19.32
CA PRO A 182 0.20 9.23 20.62
C PRO A 182 -0.51 10.12 21.63
N LYS A 183 -0.50 9.69 22.91
CA LYS A 183 -1.07 10.49 24.01
C LYS A 183 -0.28 11.76 24.29
N VAL A 184 1.04 11.75 24.04
CA VAL A 184 1.95 12.88 24.24
C VAL A 184 2.29 13.47 22.88
N ASN A 185 2.23 14.80 22.75
CA ASN A 185 2.50 15.51 21.49
C ASN A 185 4.01 15.64 21.25
N TRP A 186 4.67 14.56 20.84
CA TRP A 186 6.08 14.57 20.41
C TRP A 186 6.22 14.69 18.88
N HIS A 187 5.13 14.53 18.13
CA HIS A 187 5.13 14.42 16.66
C HIS A 187 5.14 15.75 15.90
N GLY A 188 5.11 16.90 16.59
CA GLY A 188 5.01 18.20 15.95
C GLY A 188 6.13 18.53 14.94
N SER A 189 7.36 18.04 15.16
CA SER A 189 8.44 18.15 14.15
C SER A 189 8.22 17.27 12.93
N MET A 190 7.59 16.11 13.10
CA MET A 190 7.21 15.23 11.98
C MET A 190 6.14 15.88 11.11
N GLU A 191 5.12 16.47 11.70
CA GLU A 191 4.05 17.17 10.97
C GLU A 191 4.58 18.33 10.11
N LYS A 192 5.57 19.05 10.61
CA LYS A 192 6.23 20.14 9.86
C LYS A 192 7.06 19.60 8.68
N SER A 193 7.65 18.40 8.83
CA SER A 193 8.63 17.85 7.90
C SER A 193 8.04 16.87 6.89
N TRP A 194 6.87 16.30 7.14
CA TRP A 194 6.27 15.24 6.38
C TRP A 194 4.80 15.51 6.06
N LYS A 195 4.38 15.07 4.88
CA LYS A 195 2.98 15.10 4.44
C LYS A 195 2.56 13.70 4.00
N PRO A 196 2.08 12.84 4.91
CA PRO A 196 1.55 11.53 4.56
C PRO A 196 0.42 11.60 3.54
N GLY A 197 0.22 10.51 2.78
CA GLY A 197 -0.78 10.37 1.73
C GLY A 197 -0.25 10.57 0.31
N GLU A 198 -1.05 10.20 -0.70
CA GLU A 198 -0.67 10.24 -2.12
C GLU A 198 -0.15 11.60 -2.59
N GLY A 199 -0.79 12.68 -2.13
CA GLY A 199 -0.37 14.04 -2.50
C GLY A 199 1.03 14.40 -1.99
N GLY A 200 1.40 13.95 -0.79
CA GLY A 200 2.74 14.11 -0.22
C GLY A 200 3.78 13.29 -0.98
N ALA A 201 3.44 12.03 -1.29
CA ALA A 201 4.28 11.13 -2.07
C ALA A 201 4.58 11.70 -3.46
N SER A 202 3.54 12.13 -4.18
CA SER A 202 3.67 12.73 -5.51
C SER A 202 4.51 14.00 -5.49
N LYS A 203 4.31 14.87 -4.48
CA LYS A 203 5.12 16.08 -4.33
C LYS A 203 6.60 15.75 -4.12
N ASN A 204 6.90 14.78 -3.25
CA ASN A 204 8.29 14.37 -2.99
C ASN A 204 8.94 13.76 -4.22
N LEU A 205 8.24 12.90 -4.96
CA LEU A 205 8.74 12.32 -6.20
C LEU A 205 9.05 13.40 -7.24
N ASN A 206 8.09 14.29 -7.50
CA ASN A 206 8.24 15.35 -8.51
C ASN A 206 9.38 16.32 -8.15
N SER A 207 9.50 16.74 -6.89
CA SER A 207 10.61 17.59 -6.45
C SER A 207 11.95 16.88 -6.61
N PHE A 208 12.03 15.60 -6.25
CA PHE A 208 13.25 14.83 -6.42
C PHE A 208 13.66 14.71 -7.88
N LEU A 209 12.75 14.35 -8.76
CA LEU A 209 13.02 14.19 -10.19
C LEU A 209 13.40 15.52 -10.86
N LYS A 210 12.78 16.62 -10.43
CA LYS A 210 13.09 17.95 -10.96
C LYS A 210 14.43 18.49 -10.49
N ASP A 211 14.69 18.41 -9.17
CA ASP A 211 15.70 19.26 -8.54
C ASP A 211 16.94 18.48 -8.05
N HIS A 212 16.84 17.13 -7.87
CA HIS A 212 17.85 16.38 -7.13
C HIS A 212 18.35 15.11 -7.81
N VAL A 213 17.64 14.55 -8.79
CA VAL A 213 17.95 13.24 -9.38
C VAL A 213 19.32 13.22 -10.05
N GLN A 214 19.73 14.28 -10.75
CA GLN A 214 21.04 14.35 -11.41
C GLN A 214 22.22 14.21 -10.44
N ASN A 215 22.07 14.76 -9.24
CA ASN A 215 23.10 14.71 -8.20
C ASN A 215 22.88 13.57 -7.19
N TYR A 216 21.95 12.65 -7.45
CA TYR A 216 21.57 11.61 -6.51
C TYR A 216 22.74 10.72 -6.09
N LYS A 217 23.63 10.37 -7.03
CA LYS A 217 24.78 9.49 -6.77
C LYS A 217 25.68 9.99 -5.64
N VAL A 218 25.88 11.30 -5.58
CA VAL A 218 26.69 11.98 -4.55
C VAL A 218 25.82 12.45 -3.40
N GLY A 219 24.70 13.13 -3.70
CA GLY A 219 23.82 13.75 -2.70
C GLY A 219 23.22 12.77 -1.69
N ARG A 220 23.02 11.51 -2.06
CA ARG A 220 22.51 10.46 -1.16
C ARG A 220 23.42 10.15 0.04
N ASP A 221 24.72 10.43 -0.09
CA ASP A 221 25.71 10.14 0.93
C ASP A 221 25.86 11.29 1.95
N PHE A 222 25.14 12.42 1.74
CA PHE A 222 25.16 13.58 2.63
C PHE A 222 23.79 13.75 3.33
N PRO A 223 23.63 13.25 4.58
CA PRO A 223 22.35 13.31 5.30
C PRO A 223 21.80 14.73 5.51
N GLY A 224 22.68 15.74 5.59
CA GLY A 224 22.30 17.16 5.75
C GLY A 224 21.80 17.82 4.46
N ALA A 225 21.98 17.17 3.29
CA ALA A 225 21.52 17.68 2.00
C ALA A 225 20.17 17.08 1.60
N LYS A 226 19.40 17.81 0.79
CA LYS A 226 18.15 17.29 0.19
C LYS A 226 18.47 16.43 -1.03
N GLY A 227 19.30 15.38 -0.88
CA GLY A 227 19.81 14.54 -1.97
C GLY A 227 18.99 13.28 -2.25
N THR A 228 17.87 13.04 -1.56
CA THR A 228 17.07 11.82 -1.72
C THR A 228 15.59 12.13 -1.96
N SER A 229 14.86 11.16 -2.53
CA SER A 229 13.43 11.32 -2.83
C SER A 229 12.53 11.36 -1.58
N ARG A 230 13.01 10.91 -0.44
CA ARG A 230 12.22 10.77 0.80
C ARG A 230 10.94 9.93 0.62
N LEU A 231 10.95 8.96 -0.30
CA LEU A 231 9.79 8.11 -0.59
C LEU A 231 9.65 6.88 0.31
N SER A 232 10.67 6.53 1.11
CA SER A 232 10.64 5.30 1.91
C SER A 232 9.37 5.12 2.76
N PRO A 233 8.91 6.10 3.56
CA PRO A 233 7.68 5.92 4.32
C PRO A 233 6.44 5.86 3.41
N HIS A 234 6.40 6.62 2.33
CA HIS A 234 5.29 6.59 1.38
C HIS A 234 5.17 5.22 0.68
N LEU A 235 6.30 4.61 0.30
CA LEU A 235 6.34 3.25 -0.25
C LEU A 235 5.95 2.20 0.80
N HIS A 236 6.38 2.38 2.06
CA HIS A 236 6.05 1.46 3.16
C HIS A 236 4.54 1.41 3.42
N PHE A 237 3.86 2.54 3.43
CA PHE A 237 2.41 2.60 3.61
C PHE A 237 1.61 2.47 2.30
N GLY A 238 2.30 2.37 1.17
CA GLY A 238 1.69 2.19 -0.13
C GLY A 238 0.93 3.41 -0.64
N GLU A 239 1.33 4.60 -0.22
CA GLU A 239 0.79 5.90 -0.68
C GLU A 239 1.25 6.24 -2.10
N ILE A 240 2.28 5.56 -2.58
CA ILE A 240 2.74 5.54 -3.96
C ILE A 240 3.21 4.12 -4.29
N SER A 241 2.99 3.67 -5.52
CA SER A 241 3.48 2.37 -5.94
C SER A 241 4.94 2.45 -6.43
N PRO A 242 5.70 1.35 -6.37
CA PRO A 242 6.99 1.25 -7.03
C PRO A 242 6.89 1.50 -8.54
N ASN A 243 5.79 1.07 -9.18
CA ASN A 243 5.57 1.29 -10.62
C ASN A 243 5.42 2.79 -10.96
N GLN A 244 4.69 3.55 -10.14
CA GLN A 244 4.60 5.01 -10.32
C GLN A 244 5.96 5.68 -10.23
N ALA A 245 6.77 5.33 -9.22
CA ALA A 245 8.11 5.88 -9.06
C ALA A 245 9.04 5.47 -10.22
N TRP A 246 8.99 4.21 -10.63
CA TRP A 246 9.78 3.66 -11.74
C TRP A 246 9.48 4.38 -13.07
N HIS A 247 8.21 4.43 -13.47
CA HIS A 247 7.82 5.03 -14.74
C HIS A 247 8.01 6.55 -14.74
N ALA A 248 7.80 7.23 -13.62
CA ALA A 248 8.10 8.65 -13.51
C ALA A 248 9.60 8.92 -13.66
N ALA A 249 10.46 8.06 -13.09
CA ALA A 249 11.91 8.15 -13.30
C ALA A 249 12.28 7.92 -14.78
N LEU A 250 11.76 6.86 -15.40
CA LEU A 250 12.04 6.58 -16.82
C LEU A 250 11.59 7.70 -17.78
N SER A 251 10.50 8.37 -17.44
CA SER A 251 9.95 9.46 -18.26
C SER A 251 10.62 10.81 -17.99
N ASN A 252 11.53 10.87 -17.02
CA ASN A 252 12.21 12.11 -16.68
C ASN A 252 13.35 12.40 -17.65
N GLN A 253 13.28 13.52 -18.35
CA GLN A 253 14.32 13.97 -19.30
C GLN A 253 15.61 14.43 -18.60
N ASN A 254 15.65 14.49 -17.29
CA ASN A 254 16.80 14.93 -16.49
C ASN A 254 17.67 13.75 -15.98
N ILE A 255 17.43 12.53 -16.43
CA ILE A 255 18.21 11.33 -16.06
C ILE A 255 19.09 10.89 -17.22
#